data_1c054e048840829de3949683a0555b7d
#
_entry.id   1c054e048840829de3949683a0555b7d
#
_cell.length_a   1.000
_cell.length_b   1.000
_cell.length_c   1.000
_cell.angle_alpha   90.00
_cell.angle_beta   90.00
_cell.angle_gamma   90.00
#
_symmetry.space_group_name_H-M   'P 1'
#
loop_
_entity.id
_entity.type
_entity.pdbx_description
1 polymer ?
#
loop_
_entity_poly.entity_id
_entity_poly.type
_entity_poly.pdbx_seq_one_letter_code
_entity_poly.pdbx_strand_id
1 'polypeptide(L)'
;RSLVGSEMCIRDRIMRELTGGLYFGARKTEEVDGVTTATDTLTYNENEIRRIAKRGFDIAMKRRKKVTSVDKANVLDSSRLWRKIVEEVAKDYPEVTYEHMLVDNCAMQLVKDPKQFDVILTENMFGDILSDEASMVTGSIGMLSSASLNDTKFGLYEPSGGSAPDIAGKGIANPIATILSAAMMLRYTFDLDKEADAIENAVKQVLKEGYRTIDIMPQAGESTEGIEQVGTAKMGDLIAERV
;
A
#
# COMPACT_ATOMS: atom_id res chain seq x y z
N ARG A 1 1.63 18.77 12.80
CA ARG A 1 1.16 17.56 13.54
C ARG A 1 2.06 16.42 13.13
N SER A 2 2.95 15.99 14.02
CA SER A 2 3.79 14.81 13.79
C SER A 2 2.89 13.59 13.56
N LEU A 3 2.92 13.04 12.35
CA LEU A 3 2.16 11.84 11.96
C LEU A 3 2.83 10.55 12.45
N VAL A 4 4.07 10.65 12.94
CA VAL A 4 4.86 9.53 13.44
C VAL A 4 4.42 9.21 14.87
N GLY A 5 3.67 8.14 15.03
CA GLY A 5 3.11 7.69 16.31
C GLY A 5 1.60 7.47 16.29
N SER A 6 0.94 7.77 15.18
CA SER A 6 -0.45 7.37 15.02
C SER A 6 -0.53 5.88 14.67
N GLU A 7 -1.51 5.18 15.20
CA GLU A 7 -1.84 3.78 14.84
C GLU A 7 -2.08 3.57 13.33
N MET A 8 -1.92 4.62 12.54
CA MET A 8 -2.21 4.74 11.13
C MET A 8 -1.18 4.07 10.22
N CYS A 9 0.11 4.06 10.62
CA CYS A 9 1.21 3.62 9.76
C CYS A 9 1.18 2.13 9.34
N ILE A 10 0.29 1.32 9.95
CA ILE A 10 0.28 -0.14 9.73
C ILE A 10 -1.12 -0.63 9.34
N ARG A 11 -2.16 0.21 9.35
CA ARG A 11 -3.56 -0.22 9.23
C ARG A 11 -4.16 -0.16 7.84
N ASP A 12 -3.75 0.73 6.97
CA ASP A 12 -4.35 0.85 5.65
C ASP A 12 -3.70 -0.10 4.65
N ARG A 13 -4.49 -0.66 3.75
CA ARG A 13 -4.02 -1.59 2.72
C ARG A 13 -4.52 -1.14 1.36
N ILE A 14 -3.58 -0.94 0.44
CA ILE A 14 -3.91 -0.70 -0.97
C ILE A 14 -3.78 -2.02 -1.72
N MET A 15 -4.92 -2.49 -2.22
CA MET A 15 -5.02 -3.67 -3.07
C MET A 15 -4.98 -3.23 -4.52
N ARG A 16 -3.78 -3.30 -5.10
CA ARG A 16 -3.48 -2.90 -6.47
C ARG A 16 -3.53 -4.11 -7.38
N GLU A 17 -4.27 -4.04 -8.48
CA GLU A 17 -4.15 -5.01 -9.57
C GLU A 17 -2.79 -4.80 -10.26
N LEU A 18 -1.99 -5.86 -10.44
CA LEU A 18 -0.59 -5.75 -10.89
C LEU A 18 -0.33 -6.31 -12.29
N THR A 19 -1.30 -6.97 -12.91
CA THR A 19 -1.05 -7.76 -14.13
C THR A 19 -1.72 -7.21 -15.38
N GLY A 20 -2.52 -6.16 -15.26
CA GLY A 20 -3.26 -5.53 -16.34
C GLY A 20 -3.07 -4.02 -16.42
N GLY A 21 -3.97 -3.39 -17.14
CA GLY A 21 -4.07 -1.95 -17.26
C GLY A 21 -3.08 -1.30 -18.20
N LEU A 22 -2.81 -0.03 -17.96
CA LEU A 22 -1.98 0.80 -18.85
C LEU A 22 -0.54 0.28 -18.97
N TYR A 23 0.03 -0.27 -17.89
CA TYR A 23 1.42 -0.72 -17.86
C TYR A 23 1.70 -1.94 -18.73
N PHE A 24 0.67 -2.72 -19.06
CA PHE A 24 0.78 -3.93 -19.89
C PHE A 24 0.01 -3.83 -21.20
N GLY A 25 -0.65 -2.71 -21.46
CA GLY A 25 -1.39 -2.45 -22.69
C GLY A 25 -0.47 -2.27 -23.92
N ALA A 26 -1.07 -2.32 -25.09
CA ALA A 26 -0.39 -2.01 -26.33
C ALA A 26 0.05 -0.55 -26.36
N ARG A 27 1.27 -0.32 -26.83
CA ARG A 27 1.83 1.04 -26.98
C ARG A 27 2.51 1.16 -28.33
N LYS A 28 2.38 2.33 -28.91
CA LYS A 28 3.07 2.68 -30.15
C LYS A 28 3.34 4.18 -30.22
N THR A 29 4.41 4.51 -30.94
CA THR A 29 4.68 5.88 -31.40
C THR A 29 4.81 5.81 -32.90
N GLU A 30 4.03 6.62 -33.61
CA GLU A 30 3.98 6.63 -35.08
C GLU A 30 3.80 8.06 -35.60
N GLU A 31 4.05 8.26 -36.88
CA GLU A 31 3.74 9.51 -37.56
C GLU A 31 2.31 9.41 -38.15
N VAL A 32 1.41 10.30 -37.72
CA VAL A 32 0.05 10.40 -38.24
C VAL A 32 -0.11 11.82 -38.82
N ASP A 33 -0.39 11.91 -40.10
CA ASP A 33 -0.55 13.18 -40.81
C ASP A 33 0.63 14.17 -40.63
N GLY A 34 1.86 13.63 -40.58
CA GLY A 34 3.09 14.40 -40.38
C GLY A 34 3.34 14.83 -38.93
N VAL A 35 2.58 14.30 -37.97
CA VAL A 35 2.73 14.59 -36.53
C VAL A 35 3.09 13.32 -35.77
N THR A 36 4.16 13.38 -34.98
CA THR A 36 4.54 12.26 -34.09
C THR A 36 3.47 12.07 -33.02
N THR A 37 2.82 10.90 -33.00
CA THR A 37 1.73 10.56 -32.10
C THR A 37 2.10 9.32 -31.29
N ALA A 38 1.99 9.40 -29.97
CA ALA A 38 2.16 8.28 -29.04
C ALA A 38 0.80 7.83 -28.50
N THR A 39 0.59 6.51 -28.46
CA THR A 39 -0.66 5.90 -27.95
C THR A 39 -0.32 4.81 -26.95
N ASP A 40 -0.93 4.87 -25.76
CA ASP A 40 -0.93 3.82 -24.76
C ASP A 40 -2.37 3.33 -24.54
N THR A 41 -2.56 2.00 -24.45
CA THR A 41 -3.88 1.39 -24.35
C THR A 41 -4.09 0.85 -22.94
N LEU A 42 -5.13 1.33 -22.28
CA LEU A 42 -5.57 0.80 -20.99
C LEU A 42 -6.65 -0.28 -21.22
N THR A 43 -6.37 -1.51 -20.80
CA THR A 43 -7.28 -2.64 -20.98
C THR A 43 -7.41 -3.43 -19.68
N TYR A 44 -8.66 -3.74 -19.32
CA TYR A 44 -9.01 -4.68 -18.25
C TYR A 44 -10.11 -5.62 -18.73
N ASN A 45 -10.01 -6.89 -18.36
CA ASN A 45 -11.09 -7.86 -18.51
C ASN A 45 -11.74 -8.18 -17.15
N GLU A 46 -12.92 -8.78 -17.19
CA GLU A 46 -13.68 -9.09 -15.98
C GLU A 46 -12.97 -10.07 -15.03
N ASN A 47 -12.14 -10.99 -15.56
CA ASN A 47 -11.45 -11.98 -14.74
C ASN A 47 -10.34 -11.33 -13.89
N GLU A 48 -9.60 -10.39 -14.47
CA GLU A 48 -8.58 -9.61 -13.75
C GLU A 48 -9.20 -8.82 -12.61
N ILE A 49 -10.29 -8.11 -12.89
CA ILE A 49 -11.01 -7.30 -11.91
C ILE A 49 -11.60 -8.20 -10.81
N ARG A 50 -12.25 -9.29 -11.18
CA ARG A 50 -12.88 -10.24 -10.25
C ARG A 50 -11.86 -10.86 -9.31
N ARG A 51 -10.69 -11.22 -9.81
CA ARG A 51 -9.58 -11.79 -9.03
C ARG A 51 -9.14 -10.82 -7.93
N ILE A 52 -8.79 -9.59 -8.29
CA ILE A 52 -8.31 -8.62 -7.30
C ILE A 52 -9.43 -8.16 -6.36
N ALA A 53 -10.67 -8.03 -6.84
CA ALA A 53 -11.81 -7.70 -6.02
C ALA A 53 -12.04 -8.75 -4.91
N LYS A 54 -12.07 -10.04 -5.24
CA LYS A 54 -12.17 -11.10 -4.24
C LYS A 54 -11.08 -10.99 -3.19
N ARG A 55 -9.82 -10.79 -3.59
CA ARG A 55 -8.69 -10.60 -2.66
C ARG A 55 -8.89 -9.38 -1.76
N GLY A 56 -9.37 -8.27 -2.30
CA GLY A 56 -9.66 -7.07 -1.52
C GLY A 56 -10.73 -7.31 -0.45
N PHE A 57 -11.81 -8.00 -0.82
CA PHE A 57 -12.87 -8.36 0.12
C PHE A 57 -12.43 -9.41 1.15
N ASP A 58 -11.67 -10.44 0.76
CA ASP A 58 -11.08 -11.43 1.69
C ASP A 58 -10.20 -10.77 2.75
N ILE A 59 -9.38 -9.80 2.34
CA ILE A 59 -8.56 -9.02 3.26
C ILE A 59 -9.42 -8.15 4.18
N ALA A 60 -10.45 -7.50 3.65
CA ALA A 60 -11.37 -6.68 4.44
C ALA A 60 -12.09 -7.51 5.51
N MET A 61 -12.45 -8.78 5.22
CA MET A 61 -13.06 -9.70 6.20
C MET A 61 -12.18 -9.93 7.44
N LYS A 62 -10.85 -9.92 7.26
CA LYS A 62 -9.86 -10.06 8.34
C LYS A 62 -9.56 -8.72 9.05
N ARG A 63 -10.24 -7.63 8.66
CA ARG A 63 -9.96 -6.26 9.11
C ARG A 63 -11.25 -5.56 9.57
N ARG A 64 -11.37 -4.24 9.29
CA ARG A 64 -12.53 -3.42 9.71
C ARG A 64 -13.76 -3.59 8.81
N LYS A 65 -13.71 -4.52 7.86
CA LYS A 65 -14.81 -4.86 6.95
C LYS A 65 -15.30 -3.68 6.10
N LYS A 66 -14.37 -2.85 5.62
CA LYS A 66 -14.66 -1.75 4.70
C LYS A 66 -13.76 -1.81 3.48
N VAL A 67 -14.35 -1.69 2.27
CA VAL A 67 -13.65 -1.58 0.98
C VAL A 67 -14.00 -0.24 0.34
N THR A 68 -13.00 0.55 0.00
CA THR A 68 -13.14 1.72 -0.88
C THR A 68 -12.60 1.35 -2.26
N SER A 69 -13.50 1.13 -3.22
CA SER A 69 -13.15 0.82 -4.60
C SER A 69 -12.86 2.09 -5.36
N VAL A 70 -11.61 2.26 -5.82
CA VAL A 70 -11.14 3.50 -6.44
C VAL A 70 -10.97 3.34 -7.94
N ASP A 71 -11.54 4.27 -8.68
CA ASP A 71 -11.63 4.24 -10.13
C ASP A 71 -11.75 5.64 -10.78
N LYS A 72 -11.93 5.69 -12.09
CA LYS A 72 -12.23 6.92 -12.86
C LYS A 72 -13.46 6.72 -13.77
N ALA A 73 -14.53 6.14 -13.24
CA ALA A 73 -15.72 5.73 -14.01
C ALA A 73 -16.48 6.91 -14.68
N ASN A 74 -16.28 8.13 -14.23
CA ASN A 74 -16.80 9.31 -14.90
C ASN A 74 -16.15 9.57 -16.27
N VAL A 75 -14.99 8.96 -16.57
CA VAL A 75 -14.25 9.13 -17.83
C VAL A 75 -14.03 7.80 -18.55
N LEU A 76 -13.57 6.74 -17.84
CA LEU A 76 -13.05 5.52 -18.44
C LEU A 76 -14.07 4.37 -18.49
N ASP A 77 -14.16 3.70 -19.64
CA ASP A 77 -14.98 2.48 -19.79
C ASP A 77 -14.45 1.31 -18.95
N SER A 78 -13.12 1.16 -18.85
CA SER A 78 -12.49 0.16 -17.98
C SER A 78 -12.89 0.34 -16.51
N SER A 79 -13.01 1.59 -16.05
CA SER A 79 -13.45 1.91 -14.69
C SER A 79 -14.96 1.65 -14.50
N ARG A 80 -15.78 1.83 -15.53
CA ARG A 80 -17.20 1.43 -15.48
C ARG A 80 -17.37 -0.07 -15.38
N LEU A 81 -16.57 -0.86 -16.13
CA LEU A 81 -16.50 -2.29 -15.98
C LEU A 81 -16.01 -2.69 -14.58
N TRP A 82 -14.99 -1.99 -14.07
CA TRP A 82 -14.44 -2.19 -12.72
C TRP A 82 -15.56 -2.11 -11.66
N ARG A 83 -16.34 -1.04 -11.65
CA ARG A 83 -17.48 -0.88 -10.71
C ARG A 83 -18.46 -2.02 -10.78
N LYS A 84 -18.90 -2.37 -12.00
CA LYS A 84 -19.84 -3.45 -12.22
C LYS A 84 -19.36 -4.77 -11.60
N ILE A 85 -18.10 -5.13 -11.84
CA ILE A 85 -17.55 -6.40 -11.33
C ILE A 85 -17.33 -6.35 -9.81
N VAL A 86 -16.89 -5.22 -9.25
CA VAL A 86 -16.77 -5.06 -7.79
C VAL A 86 -18.12 -5.18 -7.11
N GLU A 87 -19.20 -4.59 -7.67
CA GLU A 87 -20.58 -4.73 -7.18
C GLU A 87 -21.09 -6.18 -7.24
N GLU A 88 -20.72 -6.93 -8.28
CA GLU A 88 -21.04 -8.36 -8.37
C GLU A 88 -20.34 -9.16 -7.27
N VAL A 89 -19.04 -8.94 -7.06
CA VAL A 89 -18.25 -9.64 -6.04
C VAL A 89 -18.73 -9.26 -4.63
N ALA A 90 -19.08 -8.01 -4.39
CA ALA A 90 -19.56 -7.56 -3.08
C ALA A 90 -20.78 -8.33 -2.57
N LYS A 91 -21.60 -8.90 -3.45
CA LYS A 91 -22.76 -9.71 -3.06
C LYS A 91 -22.38 -10.99 -2.30
N ASP A 92 -21.19 -11.51 -2.52
CA ASP A 92 -20.66 -12.68 -1.82
C ASP A 92 -20.11 -12.34 -0.42
N TYR A 93 -20.01 -11.03 -0.09
CA TYR A 93 -19.43 -10.52 1.17
C TYR A 93 -20.39 -9.58 1.91
N PRO A 94 -21.56 -10.06 2.37
CA PRO A 94 -22.60 -9.20 2.96
C PRO A 94 -22.17 -8.49 4.25
N GLU A 95 -21.09 -8.95 4.90
CA GLU A 95 -20.54 -8.32 6.11
C GLU A 95 -19.58 -7.16 5.82
N VAL A 96 -19.16 -6.99 4.56
CA VAL A 96 -18.23 -5.94 4.16
C VAL A 96 -19.00 -4.76 3.60
N THR A 97 -18.83 -3.60 4.17
CA THR A 97 -19.33 -2.35 3.58
C THR A 97 -18.39 -1.92 2.46
N TYR A 98 -18.94 -1.44 1.34
CA TYR A 98 -18.12 -0.91 0.27
C TYR A 98 -18.68 0.40 -0.26
N GLU A 99 -17.79 1.20 -0.81
CA GLU A 99 -18.12 2.44 -1.52
C GLU A 99 -17.24 2.58 -2.77
N HIS A 100 -17.73 3.30 -3.77
CA HIS A 100 -16.92 3.73 -4.91
C HIS A 100 -16.43 5.15 -4.70
N MET A 101 -15.17 5.38 -5.03
CA MET A 101 -14.55 6.71 -4.94
C MET A 101 -13.78 7.01 -6.23
N LEU A 102 -13.90 8.22 -6.76
CA LEU A 102 -13.06 8.64 -7.88
C LEU A 102 -11.61 8.83 -7.38
N VAL A 103 -10.63 8.45 -8.20
CA VAL A 103 -9.20 8.45 -7.83
C VAL A 103 -8.70 9.82 -7.38
N ASP A 104 -9.12 10.89 -8.02
CA ASP A 104 -8.79 12.26 -7.65
C ASP A 104 -9.35 12.65 -6.26
N ASN A 105 -10.56 12.20 -5.94
CA ASN A 105 -11.10 12.38 -4.60
C ASN A 105 -10.37 11.51 -3.58
N CYS A 106 -10.02 10.27 -3.93
CA CYS A 106 -9.25 9.39 -3.05
C CYS A 106 -7.90 10.02 -2.66
N ALA A 107 -7.17 10.58 -3.62
CA ALA A 107 -5.92 11.29 -3.37
C ALA A 107 -6.12 12.44 -2.37
N MET A 108 -7.12 13.29 -2.58
CA MET A 108 -7.45 14.37 -1.62
C MET A 108 -7.80 13.82 -0.22
N GLN A 109 -8.56 12.74 -0.15
CA GLN A 109 -8.99 12.15 1.12
C GLN A 109 -7.86 11.44 1.87
N LEU A 110 -6.89 10.86 1.17
CA LEU A 110 -5.68 10.29 1.77
C LEU A 110 -4.89 11.35 2.54
N VAL A 111 -4.75 12.55 1.98
CA VAL A 111 -4.08 13.67 2.67
C VAL A 111 -4.94 14.24 3.80
N LYS A 112 -6.25 14.35 3.60
CA LYS A 112 -7.18 15.01 4.53
C LYS A 112 -7.50 14.15 5.75
N ASP A 113 -7.91 12.92 5.53
CA ASP A 113 -8.33 11.96 6.56
C ASP A 113 -8.03 10.51 6.12
N PRO A 114 -6.76 10.08 6.16
CA PRO A 114 -6.40 8.72 5.77
C PRO A 114 -7.04 7.64 6.64
N LYS A 115 -7.44 7.97 7.89
CA LYS A 115 -8.05 7.00 8.83
C LYS A 115 -9.41 6.48 8.39
N GLN A 116 -10.06 7.14 7.46
CA GLN A 116 -11.34 6.70 6.92
C GLN A 116 -11.23 5.42 6.08
N PHE A 117 -10.04 5.13 5.54
CA PHE A 117 -9.79 3.96 4.69
C PHE A 117 -9.44 2.72 5.54
N ASP A 118 -9.87 1.55 5.09
CA ASP A 118 -9.43 0.25 5.61
C ASP A 118 -8.73 -0.54 4.50
N VAL A 119 -9.46 -0.87 3.44
CA VAL A 119 -8.90 -1.47 2.23
C VAL A 119 -9.26 -0.57 1.04
N ILE A 120 -8.26 -0.05 0.37
CA ILE A 120 -8.40 0.63 -0.93
C ILE A 120 -8.18 -0.42 -2.02
N LEU A 121 -9.17 -0.61 -2.88
CA LEU A 121 -9.14 -1.56 -3.99
C LEU A 121 -9.09 -0.78 -5.30
N THR A 122 -8.05 -0.98 -6.11
CA THR A 122 -7.86 -0.16 -7.32
C THR A 122 -7.05 -0.87 -8.41
N GLU A 123 -7.12 -0.31 -9.61
CA GLU A 123 -6.35 -0.75 -10.77
C GLU A 123 -4.86 -0.39 -10.64
N ASN A 124 -4.05 -0.83 -11.62
CA ASN A 124 -2.60 -0.80 -11.57
C ASN A 124 -2.01 0.62 -11.42
N MET A 125 -2.30 1.51 -12.34
CA MET A 125 -1.72 2.86 -12.36
C MET A 125 -2.20 3.72 -11.19
N PHE A 126 -3.50 3.66 -10.87
CA PHE A 126 -4.01 4.41 -9.71
C PHE A 126 -3.47 3.87 -8.41
N GLY A 127 -3.31 2.53 -8.30
CA GLY A 127 -2.71 1.89 -7.14
C GLY A 127 -1.26 2.28 -6.93
N ASP A 128 -0.48 2.42 -8.01
CA ASP A 128 0.89 2.91 -8.00
C ASP A 128 0.97 4.30 -7.37
N ILE A 129 0.21 5.24 -7.93
CA ILE A 129 0.22 6.64 -7.49
C ILE A 129 -0.28 6.78 -6.05
N LEU A 130 -1.40 6.13 -5.72
CA LEU A 130 -2.00 6.24 -4.39
C LEU A 130 -1.16 5.56 -3.30
N SER A 131 -0.43 4.48 -3.61
CA SER A 131 0.45 3.84 -2.64
C SER A 131 1.65 4.73 -2.30
N ASP A 132 2.22 5.41 -3.28
CA ASP A 132 3.30 6.36 -3.05
C ASP A 132 2.83 7.57 -2.24
N GLU A 133 1.66 8.12 -2.57
CA GLU A 133 1.05 9.19 -1.78
C GLU A 133 0.79 8.74 -0.33
N ALA A 134 0.21 7.57 -0.13
CA ALA A 134 -0.03 7.01 1.19
C ALA A 134 1.26 6.80 1.99
N SER A 135 2.38 6.44 1.33
CA SER A 135 3.68 6.30 1.98
C SER A 135 4.14 7.61 2.61
N MET A 136 3.92 8.72 1.95
CA MET A 136 4.28 10.06 2.47
C MET A 136 3.40 10.48 3.64
N VAL A 137 2.14 10.04 3.68
CA VAL A 137 1.26 10.24 4.84
C VAL A 137 1.77 9.46 6.07
N THR A 138 2.44 8.32 5.88
CA THR A 138 3.09 7.56 6.96
C THR A 138 4.46 8.13 7.37
N GLY A 139 4.99 9.06 6.61
CA GLY A 139 6.23 9.79 6.87
C GLY A 139 7.44 9.32 6.08
N SER A 140 7.45 8.11 5.55
CA SER A 140 8.56 7.59 4.74
C SER A 140 8.16 6.33 3.95
N ILE A 141 8.71 6.19 2.75
CA ILE A 141 8.63 4.95 1.96
C ILE A 141 9.27 3.75 2.70
N GLY A 142 10.22 4.01 3.61
CA GLY A 142 10.81 3.01 4.49
C GLY A 142 9.84 2.39 5.52
N MET A 143 8.61 2.88 5.58
CA MET A 143 7.51 2.34 6.39
C MET A 143 6.54 1.47 5.57
N LEU A 144 6.64 1.47 4.24
CA LEU A 144 5.67 0.85 3.34
C LEU A 144 6.05 -0.59 3.00
N SER A 145 5.41 -1.55 3.66
CA SER A 145 5.48 -2.97 3.32
C SER A 145 4.60 -3.31 2.13
N SER A 146 5.01 -4.27 1.31
CA SER A 146 4.29 -4.71 0.12
C SER A 146 4.21 -6.23 0.01
N ALA A 147 3.18 -6.71 -0.68
CA ALA A 147 3.00 -8.12 -1.01
C ALA A 147 2.34 -8.26 -2.39
N SER A 148 2.96 -9.04 -3.26
CA SER A 148 2.38 -9.50 -4.52
C SER A 148 1.83 -10.92 -4.34
N LEU A 149 0.51 -11.08 -4.37
CA LEU A 149 -0.17 -12.33 -4.07
C LEU A 149 -0.81 -12.91 -5.33
N ASN A 150 -0.71 -14.23 -5.52
CA ASN A 150 -1.42 -14.94 -6.56
C ASN A 150 -2.73 -15.57 -6.02
N ASP A 151 -3.39 -16.40 -6.82
CA ASP A 151 -4.65 -17.07 -6.45
C ASP A 151 -4.47 -18.22 -5.44
N THR A 152 -3.22 -18.55 -5.09
CA THR A 152 -2.88 -19.54 -4.05
C THR A 152 -2.39 -18.85 -2.78
N LYS A 153 -1.74 -19.58 -1.89
CA LYS A 153 -1.05 -19.01 -0.73
C LYS A 153 0.36 -18.49 -1.05
N PHE A 154 0.83 -18.61 -2.28
CA PHE A 154 2.14 -18.10 -2.67
C PHE A 154 2.11 -16.58 -2.80
N GLY A 155 3.13 -15.92 -2.26
CA GLY A 155 3.30 -14.48 -2.34
C GLY A 155 4.77 -14.08 -2.39
N LEU A 156 5.05 -12.96 -3.04
CA LEU A 156 6.31 -12.24 -2.96
C LEU A 156 6.13 -11.09 -1.99
N TYR A 157 7.01 -10.96 -1.03
CA TYR A 157 6.93 -9.96 0.04
C TYR A 157 8.20 -9.12 0.05
N GLU A 158 8.04 -7.83 -0.17
CA GLU A 158 9.15 -6.88 -0.26
C GLU A 158 8.72 -5.48 0.21
N PRO A 159 9.66 -4.63 0.65
CA PRO A 159 9.36 -3.22 0.86
C PRO A 159 9.08 -2.54 -0.49
N SER A 160 8.19 -1.53 -0.50
CA SER A 160 7.87 -0.78 -1.74
C SER A 160 9.00 0.14 -2.21
N GLY A 161 9.98 0.44 -1.36
CA GLY A 161 11.13 1.27 -1.69
C GLY A 161 12.09 0.59 -2.66
N GLY A 162 12.78 1.39 -3.47
CA GLY A 162 13.84 0.93 -4.37
C GLY A 162 15.15 0.59 -3.63
N SER A 163 16.20 0.29 -4.40
CA SER A 163 17.50 -0.15 -3.88
C SER A 163 18.35 0.95 -3.22
N ALA A 164 18.00 2.22 -3.39
CA ALA A 164 18.64 3.40 -2.80
C ALA A 164 20.18 3.33 -2.81
N PRO A 165 20.83 3.26 -3.99
CA PRO A 165 22.27 3.02 -4.11
C PRO A 165 23.11 4.12 -3.47
N ASP A 166 22.55 5.32 -3.35
CA ASP A 166 23.18 6.50 -2.74
C ASP A 166 23.40 6.37 -1.22
N ILE A 167 22.62 5.53 -0.53
CA ILE A 167 22.75 5.25 0.91
C ILE A 167 23.26 3.83 1.21
N ALA A 168 23.57 3.05 0.19
CA ALA A 168 24.09 1.68 0.36
C ALA A 168 25.36 1.67 1.21
N GLY A 169 25.44 0.77 2.18
CA GLY A 169 26.57 0.62 3.10
C GLY A 169 26.68 1.67 4.21
N LYS A 170 25.82 2.70 4.24
CA LYS A 170 25.85 3.75 5.28
C LYS A 170 25.14 3.35 6.58
N GLY A 171 24.41 2.24 6.61
CA GLY A 171 23.70 1.77 7.80
C GLY A 171 22.57 2.68 8.29
N ILE A 172 21.98 3.49 7.41
CA ILE A 172 20.96 4.50 7.75
C ILE A 172 19.57 4.17 7.19
N ALA A 173 19.44 3.17 6.31
CA ALA A 173 18.17 2.78 5.74
C ALA A 173 17.21 2.27 6.83
N ASN A 174 15.93 2.64 6.71
CA ASN A 174 14.88 2.17 7.60
C ASN A 174 14.52 0.70 7.31
N PRO A 175 14.66 -0.25 8.24
CA PRO A 175 14.37 -1.65 8.00
C PRO A 175 12.90 -2.02 8.23
N ILE A 176 12.05 -1.09 8.71
CA ILE A 176 10.69 -1.38 9.18
C ILE A 176 9.82 -1.94 8.05
N ALA A 177 9.89 -1.38 6.84
CA ALA A 177 9.12 -1.89 5.71
C ALA A 177 9.42 -3.36 5.39
N THR A 178 10.70 -3.77 5.45
CA THR A 178 11.11 -5.18 5.25
C THR A 178 10.60 -6.08 6.38
N ILE A 179 10.71 -5.62 7.62
CA ILE A 179 10.21 -6.36 8.80
C ILE A 179 8.69 -6.55 8.71
N LEU A 180 7.96 -5.50 8.33
CA LEU A 180 6.50 -5.57 8.14
C LEU A 180 6.10 -6.43 6.93
N SER A 181 6.93 -6.48 5.87
CA SER A 181 6.72 -7.40 4.75
C SER A 181 6.87 -8.87 5.20
N ALA A 182 7.82 -9.17 6.09
CA ALA A 182 7.92 -10.49 6.71
C ALA A 182 6.68 -10.82 7.58
N ALA A 183 6.15 -9.87 8.35
CA ALA A 183 4.90 -10.05 9.08
C ALA A 183 3.72 -10.34 8.14
N MET A 184 3.63 -9.66 6.98
CA MET A 184 2.63 -9.95 5.96
C MET A 184 2.77 -11.38 5.41
N MET A 185 4.00 -11.87 5.18
CA MET A 185 4.27 -13.23 4.75
C MET A 185 3.76 -14.26 5.78
N LEU A 186 4.02 -14.04 7.05
CA LEU A 186 3.50 -14.90 8.13
C LEU A 186 1.98 -14.94 8.12
N ARG A 187 1.32 -13.79 7.97
CA ARG A 187 -0.14 -13.66 7.99
C ARG A 187 -0.82 -14.27 6.76
N TYR A 188 -0.34 -13.95 5.55
CA TYR A 188 -1.07 -14.26 4.32
C TYR A 188 -0.65 -15.58 3.67
N THR A 189 0.61 -16.02 3.82
CA THR A 189 1.09 -17.31 3.29
C THR A 189 0.92 -18.43 4.31
N PHE A 190 1.26 -18.17 5.58
CA PHE A 190 1.36 -19.21 6.60
C PHE A 190 0.20 -19.23 7.59
N ASP A 191 -0.73 -18.27 7.56
CA ASP A 191 -1.84 -18.10 8.50
C ASP A 191 -1.37 -17.99 9.99
N LEU A 192 -0.17 -17.42 10.20
CA LEU A 192 0.44 -17.19 11.50
C LEU A 192 0.10 -15.78 11.98
N ASP A 193 -1.17 -15.54 12.30
CA ASP A 193 -1.66 -14.21 12.66
C ASP A 193 -1.05 -13.71 13.97
N LYS A 194 -0.84 -14.58 14.97
CA LYS A 194 -0.28 -14.19 16.26
C LYS A 194 1.18 -13.74 16.16
N GLU A 195 1.98 -14.44 15.36
CA GLU A 195 3.38 -14.12 15.11
C GLU A 195 3.48 -12.81 14.30
N ALA A 196 2.60 -12.61 13.32
CA ALA A 196 2.52 -11.36 12.59
C ALA A 196 2.13 -10.19 13.50
N ASP A 197 1.14 -10.37 14.39
CA ASP A 197 0.74 -9.36 15.38
C ASP A 197 1.87 -9.03 16.34
N ALA A 198 2.67 -10.02 16.79
CA ALA A 198 3.82 -9.80 17.66
C ALA A 198 4.83 -8.85 17.00
N ILE A 199 5.20 -9.10 15.74
CA ILE A 199 6.12 -8.25 14.98
C ILE A 199 5.53 -6.84 14.79
N GLU A 200 4.27 -6.72 14.35
CA GLU A 200 3.62 -5.42 14.16
C GLU A 200 3.53 -4.61 15.47
N ASN A 201 3.29 -5.28 16.59
CA ASN A 201 3.24 -4.64 17.91
C ASN A 201 4.63 -4.23 18.39
N ALA A 202 5.66 -5.05 18.15
CA ALA A 202 7.06 -4.70 18.46
C ALA A 202 7.48 -3.42 17.70
N VAL A 203 7.16 -3.30 16.41
CA VAL A 203 7.42 -2.08 15.64
C VAL A 203 6.71 -0.86 16.25
N LYS A 204 5.42 -1.00 16.60
CA LYS A 204 4.65 0.09 17.23
C LYS A 204 5.27 0.52 18.56
N GLN A 205 5.72 -0.45 19.35
CA GLN A 205 6.33 -0.20 20.66
C GLN A 205 7.64 0.58 20.52
N VAL A 206 8.55 0.15 19.63
CA VAL A 206 9.82 0.85 19.37
C VAL A 206 9.58 2.30 18.94
N LEU A 207 8.62 2.50 18.03
CA LEU A 207 8.25 3.85 17.61
C LEU A 207 7.63 4.68 18.75
N LYS A 208 6.82 4.08 19.62
CA LYS A 208 6.23 4.75 20.79
C LYS A 208 7.27 5.12 21.83
N GLU A 209 8.33 4.33 21.97
CA GLU A 209 9.47 4.58 22.85
C GLU A 209 10.39 5.72 22.34
N GLY A 210 10.14 6.22 21.12
CA GLY A 210 10.85 7.40 20.59
C GLY A 210 11.97 7.07 19.61
N TYR A 211 12.27 5.81 19.31
CA TYR A 211 13.34 5.47 18.36
C TYR A 211 12.91 5.76 16.92
N ARG A 212 13.80 6.40 16.14
CA ARG A 212 13.58 6.81 14.74
C ARG A 212 14.80 6.54 13.88
N THR A 213 14.59 6.10 12.65
CA THR A 213 15.60 6.22 11.60
C THR A 213 15.55 7.64 11.01
N ILE A 214 16.59 8.03 10.29
CA ILE A 214 16.74 9.41 9.79
C ILE A 214 15.57 9.89 8.93
N ASP A 215 14.97 9.00 8.16
CA ASP A 215 13.85 9.26 7.23
C ASP A 215 12.51 9.56 7.92
N ILE A 216 12.37 9.15 9.18
CA ILE A 216 11.16 9.37 10.01
C ILE A 216 11.44 10.27 11.22
N MET A 217 12.54 11.01 11.21
CA MET A 217 12.80 12.04 12.21
C MET A 217 11.79 13.20 12.07
N PRO A 218 11.45 13.90 13.17
CA PRO A 218 10.67 15.12 13.10
C PRO A 218 11.25 16.12 12.11
N GLN A 219 10.37 16.89 11.48
CA GLN A 219 10.81 17.93 10.53
C GLN A 219 11.46 19.11 11.26
N ALA A 220 12.22 19.91 10.49
CA ALA A 220 12.86 21.09 11.03
C ALA A 220 11.84 22.03 11.71
N GLY A 221 12.06 22.31 13.00
CA GLY A 221 11.17 23.15 13.82
C GLY A 221 10.18 22.37 14.70
N GLU A 222 10.09 21.03 14.54
CA GLU A 222 9.33 20.17 15.46
C GLU A 222 10.20 19.76 16.68
N SER A 223 9.55 19.45 17.82
CA SER A 223 10.27 18.96 19.00
C SER A 223 10.84 17.56 18.77
N THR A 224 12.10 17.38 19.17
CA THR A 224 12.81 16.10 19.20
C THR A 224 12.90 15.53 20.62
N GLU A 225 12.23 16.12 21.59
CA GLU A 225 12.26 15.66 22.98
C GLU A 225 11.73 14.22 23.10
N GLY A 226 12.51 13.35 23.74
CA GLY A 226 12.20 11.93 23.86
C GLY A 226 12.39 11.11 22.59
N ILE A 227 13.05 11.68 21.55
CA ILE A 227 13.32 10.96 20.29
C ILE A 227 14.81 10.69 20.16
N GLU A 228 15.15 9.44 19.88
CA GLU A 228 16.51 8.96 19.62
C GLU A 228 16.63 8.50 18.17
N GLN A 229 17.58 9.11 17.44
CA GLN A 229 17.91 8.66 16.09
C GLN A 229 18.79 7.43 16.13
N VAL A 230 18.39 6.38 15.42
CA VAL A 230 19.11 5.11 15.31
C VAL A 230 19.36 4.71 13.86
N GLY A 231 20.39 3.90 13.63
CA GLY A 231 20.67 3.33 12.32
C GLY A 231 19.89 2.02 12.07
N THR A 232 20.06 1.45 10.86
CA THR A 232 19.39 0.24 10.37
C THR A 232 19.50 -0.93 11.34
N ALA A 233 20.73 -1.31 11.74
CA ALA A 233 20.97 -2.47 12.60
C ALA A 233 20.33 -2.28 13.97
N LYS A 234 20.55 -1.14 14.63
CA LYS A 234 19.99 -0.85 15.95
C LYS A 234 18.47 -0.84 15.94
N MET A 235 17.84 -0.30 14.89
CA MET A 235 16.38 -0.37 14.74
C MET A 235 15.89 -1.81 14.64
N GLY A 236 16.57 -2.65 13.85
CA GLY A 236 16.26 -4.08 13.74
C GLY A 236 16.40 -4.81 15.07
N ASP A 237 17.49 -4.60 15.81
CA ASP A 237 17.74 -5.21 17.13
C ASP A 237 16.66 -4.81 18.14
N LEU A 238 16.32 -3.52 18.22
CA LEU A 238 15.28 -3.01 19.10
C LEU A 238 13.90 -3.65 18.84
N ILE A 239 13.56 -3.88 17.56
CA ILE A 239 12.31 -4.56 17.20
C ILE A 239 12.40 -6.05 17.59
N ALA A 240 13.50 -6.74 17.28
CA ALA A 240 13.69 -8.16 17.58
C ALA A 240 13.63 -8.46 19.08
N GLU A 241 14.15 -7.56 19.94
CA GLU A 241 14.10 -7.67 21.39
C GLU A 241 12.67 -7.61 21.97
N ARG A 242 11.68 -7.15 21.18
CA ARG A 242 10.28 -6.94 21.59
C ARG A 242 9.28 -7.90 20.95
N VAL A 243 9.75 -8.78 20.04
CA VAL A 243 8.96 -9.87 19.47
C VAL A 243 8.92 -11.04 20.44
#